data_d150a002cd00357b1414930803a2b31a
#
_entry.id   d150a002cd00357b1414930803a2b31a
#
_cell.length_a   1.000
_cell.length_b   1.000
_cell.length_c   1.000
_cell.angle_alpha   90.00
_cell.angle_beta   90.00
_cell.angle_gamma   90.00
#
_symmetry.space_group_name_H-M   'P 1'
#
loop_
_entity.id
_entity.type
_entity.pdbx_description
1 polymer ?
#
loop_
_entity_poly.entity_id
_entity_poly.type
_entity_poly.pdbx_seq_one_letter_code
_entity_poly.pdbx_strand_id
1 'polypeptide(L)'
;QGTGALKITPAHDFNDYDVGQRNNLKIINIFTGDGKINNNGPKDYVGLDRFVGRKKILKELKAKEFFVKEENIKNKVPYGDRSNSIIEPFLTEQWFVDARMLSAKAKEVVSLKKINFFPENWSKTYFQWMNNIEPWCISRQLWWGHQIPAWYGPDKKIFVAINEEEAIAAAKKHYKKDVDLIRDPDVLDTWFSSGLWPFATLGWPDNKEYVEKFYPTSVLVTGFDIIFFWVARMIMFGMEFLDKEPFKDIYVHALVKD
;
A
#
# COMPACT_ATOMS: atom_id res chain seq x y z
N GLN A 1 -30.89 19.56 -11.55
CA GLN A 1 -31.86 19.66 -10.47
C GLN A 1 -31.15 20.15 -9.21
N GLY A 2 -31.77 20.93 -8.37
CA GLY A 2 -31.20 21.59 -7.20
C GLY A 2 -30.44 22.88 -7.54
N THR A 3 -29.59 23.34 -6.61
CA THR A 3 -28.82 24.59 -6.74
C THR A 3 -27.52 24.45 -7.54
N GLY A 4 -27.09 23.23 -7.88
CA GLY A 4 -25.79 22.94 -8.45
C GLY A 4 -24.63 23.00 -7.44
N ALA A 5 -24.89 23.30 -6.18
CA ALA A 5 -23.89 23.27 -5.12
C ALA A 5 -23.66 21.83 -4.62
N LEU A 6 -22.41 21.42 -4.56
CA LEU A 6 -22.01 20.09 -4.13
C LEU A 6 -20.95 20.19 -3.03
N LYS A 7 -21.18 19.49 -1.91
CA LYS A 7 -20.20 19.31 -0.84
C LYS A 7 -19.26 18.17 -1.24
N ILE A 8 -17.96 18.44 -1.24
CA ILE A 8 -16.90 17.48 -1.54
C ILE A 8 -15.93 17.43 -0.35
N THR A 9 -15.65 16.23 0.17
CA THR A 9 -14.73 16.01 1.30
C THR A 9 -13.60 15.03 0.93
N PRO A 10 -12.60 15.48 0.20
CA PRO A 10 -11.57 14.61 -0.39
C PRO A 10 -10.76 13.79 0.61
N ALA A 11 -10.69 14.23 1.87
CA ALA A 11 -9.93 13.52 2.90
C ALA A 11 -10.65 12.28 3.47
N HIS A 12 -11.97 12.14 3.27
CA HIS A 12 -12.79 11.17 4.01
C HIS A 12 -13.75 10.36 3.14
N ASP A 13 -13.62 10.44 1.82
CA ASP A 13 -14.41 9.66 0.87
C ASP A 13 -13.59 9.41 -0.39
N PHE A 14 -13.59 8.17 -0.90
CA PHE A 14 -12.78 7.78 -2.06
C PHE A 14 -13.22 8.49 -3.34
N ASN A 15 -14.55 8.60 -3.58
CA ASN A 15 -15.05 9.28 -4.78
C ASN A 15 -14.79 10.79 -4.70
N ASP A 16 -14.98 11.37 -3.52
CA ASP A 16 -14.67 12.79 -3.28
C ASP A 16 -13.17 13.08 -3.42
N TYR A 17 -12.29 12.10 -3.06
CA TYR A 17 -10.85 12.21 -3.27
C TYR A 17 -10.52 12.33 -4.76
N ASP A 18 -11.08 11.47 -5.61
CA ASP A 18 -10.86 11.51 -7.05
C ASP A 18 -11.38 12.81 -7.68
N VAL A 19 -12.55 13.27 -7.23
CA VAL A 19 -13.09 14.58 -7.64
C VAL A 19 -12.17 15.71 -7.20
N GLY A 20 -11.67 15.63 -5.97
CA GLY A 20 -10.72 16.59 -5.40
C GLY A 20 -9.44 16.68 -6.21
N GLN A 21 -8.86 15.55 -6.60
CA GLN A 21 -7.66 15.48 -7.44
C GLN A 21 -7.89 16.11 -8.81
N ARG A 22 -8.99 15.72 -9.51
CA ARG A 22 -9.32 16.27 -10.83
C ARG A 22 -9.56 17.78 -10.85
N ASN A 23 -10.06 18.34 -9.74
CA ASN A 23 -10.43 19.75 -9.62
C ASN A 23 -9.46 20.54 -8.74
N ASN A 24 -8.36 19.96 -8.31
CA ASN A 24 -7.34 20.58 -7.44
C ASN A 24 -7.93 21.20 -6.17
N LEU A 25 -8.87 20.48 -5.52
CA LEU A 25 -9.52 20.94 -4.30
C LEU A 25 -8.62 20.74 -3.09
N LYS A 26 -8.72 21.62 -2.11
CA LYS A 26 -7.98 21.50 -0.86
C LYS A 26 -8.44 20.25 -0.09
N ILE A 27 -7.48 19.41 0.29
CA ILE A 27 -7.73 18.25 1.13
C ILE A 27 -7.64 18.68 2.60
N ILE A 28 -8.73 18.56 3.34
CA ILE A 28 -8.82 18.93 4.76
C ILE A 28 -9.16 17.67 5.56
N ASN A 29 -8.15 17.06 6.18
CA ASN A 29 -8.35 15.97 7.12
C ASN A 29 -8.79 16.54 8.47
N ILE A 30 -9.96 16.12 8.97
CA ILE A 30 -10.53 16.55 10.24
C ILE A 30 -10.42 15.51 11.34
N PHE A 31 -9.82 14.35 11.10
CA PHE A 31 -9.67 13.29 12.08
C PHE A 31 -8.24 13.12 12.56
N THR A 32 -8.11 12.64 13.80
CA THR A 32 -6.90 12.03 14.33
C THR A 32 -6.89 10.53 14.02
N GLY A 33 -5.73 9.85 14.21
CA GLY A 33 -5.62 8.41 13.96
C GLY A 33 -6.55 7.53 14.83
N ASP A 34 -7.02 8.07 15.96
CA ASP A 34 -7.97 7.40 16.88
C ASP A 34 -9.44 7.83 16.62
N GLY A 35 -9.71 8.50 15.49
CA GLY A 35 -11.07 8.84 15.05
C GLY A 35 -11.74 9.99 15.82
N LYS A 36 -10.96 10.83 16.48
CA LYS A 36 -11.44 12.09 17.07
C LYS A 36 -11.29 13.25 16.11
N ILE A 37 -12.06 14.30 16.32
CA ILE A 37 -11.97 15.52 15.52
C ILE A 37 -10.71 16.30 15.92
N ASN A 38 -9.87 16.63 14.93
CA ASN A 38 -8.61 17.35 15.12
C ASN A 38 -8.79 18.88 15.02
N ASN A 39 -7.68 19.63 15.10
CA ASN A 39 -7.65 21.09 15.07
C ASN A 39 -8.09 21.73 13.73
N ASN A 40 -8.29 20.95 12.67
CA ASN A 40 -8.86 21.42 11.41
C ASN A 40 -10.41 21.50 11.45
N GLY A 41 -11.02 20.85 12.43
CA GLY A 41 -12.45 20.96 12.71
C GLY A 41 -12.80 22.24 13.50
N PRO A 42 -14.10 22.56 13.64
CA PRO A 42 -14.54 23.69 14.47
C PRO A 42 -14.08 23.52 15.92
N LYS A 43 -13.67 24.61 16.57
CA LYS A 43 -13.09 24.60 17.92
C LYS A 43 -13.91 23.80 18.94
N ASP A 44 -15.23 23.95 18.92
CA ASP A 44 -16.15 23.29 19.86
C ASP A 44 -16.31 21.78 19.60
N TYR A 45 -15.70 21.25 18.53
CA TYR A 45 -15.73 19.84 18.14
C TYR A 45 -14.40 19.15 18.38
N VAL A 46 -13.30 19.90 18.52
CA VAL A 46 -11.95 19.35 18.69
C VAL A 46 -11.89 18.40 19.89
N GLY A 47 -11.33 17.20 19.68
CA GLY A 47 -11.23 16.15 20.68
C GLY A 47 -12.47 15.28 20.86
N LEU A 48 -13.62 15.64 20.24
CA LEU A 48 -14.81 14.79 20.26
C LEU A 48 -14.61 13.55 19.39
N ASP A 49 -15.08 12.40 19.88
CA ASP A 49 -15.28 11.23 19.04
C ASP A 49 -16.21 11.54 17.87
N ARG A 50 -15.93 10.97 16.69
CA ARG A 50 -16.68 11.24 15.44
C ARG A 50 -18.19 11.01 15.55
N PHE A 51 -18.62 10.01 16.32
CA PHE A 51 -20.07 9.73 16.52
C PHE A 51 -20.71 10.73 17.46
N VAL A 52 -19.97 11.21 18.46
CA VAL A 52 -20.41 12.29 19.36
C VAL A 52 -20.52 13.58 18.56
N GLY A 53 -19.51 13.88 17.72
CA GLY A 53 -19.53 15.03 16.80
C GLY A 53 -20.71 15.00 15.85
N ARG A 54 -21.04 13.83 15.26
CA ARG A 54 -22.21 13.65 14.40
C ARG A 54 -23.53 13.98 15.12
N LYS A 55 -23.71 13.50 16.34
CA LYS A 55 -24.90 13.82 17.13
C LYS A 55 -25.00 15.29 17.46
N LYS A 56 -23.87 15.93 17.79
CA LYS A 56 -23.81 17.34 18.12
C LYS A 56 -24.19 18.22 16.92
N ILE A 57 -23.60 17.96 15.74
CA ILE A 57 -23.91 18.76 14.53
C ILE A 57 -25.37 18.63 14.11
N LEU A 58 -25.97 17.44 14.22
CA LEU A 58 -27.40 17.26 13.92
C LEU A 58 -28.27 18.09 14.87
N LYS A 59 -27.93 18.13 16.17
CA LYS A 59 -28.63 18.97 17.15
C LYS A 59 -28.51 20.45 16.81
N GLU A 60 -27.32 20.92 16.44
CA GLU A 60 -27.09 22.33 16.07
C GLU A 60 -27.81 22.72 14.78
N LEU A 61 -27.83 21.85 13.76
CA LEU A 61 -28.55 22.08 12.53
C LEU A 61 -30.08 22.18 12.76
N LYS A 62 -30.61 21.33 13.65
CA LYS A 62 -32.02 21.40 14.09
C LYS A 62 -32.32 22.72 14.79
N ALA A 63 -31.45 23.14 15.70
CA ALA A 63 -31.61 24.41 16.45
C ALA A 63 -31.53 25.66 15.56
N LYS A 64 -30.80 25.57 14.44
CA LYS A 64 -30.66 26.67 13.46
C LYS A 64 -31.65 26.57 12.28
N GLU A 65 -32.60 25.64 12.33
CA GLU A 65 -33.63 25.42 11.29
C GLU A 65 -33.06 25.05 9.91
N PHE A 66 -31.79 24.53 9.86
CA PHE A 66 -31.18 24.04 8.63
C PHE A 66 -31.40 22.54 8.39
N PHE A 67 -32.00 21.85 9.34
CA PHE A 67 -32.25 20.41 9.24
C PHE A 67 -33.57 20.16 8.50
N VAL A 68 -33.49 19.46 7.36
CA VAL A 68 -34.65 19.14 6.53
C VAL A 68 -35.24 17.77 6.94
N LYS A 69 -34.43 16.70 6.86
CA LYS A 69 -34.86 15.33 7.18
C LYS A 69 -33.69 14.41 7.42
N GLU A 70 -33.99 13.29 8.04
CA GLU A 70 -33.08 12.13 8.22
C GLU A 70 -33.76 10.91 7.63
N GLU A 71 -33.06 10.15 6.81
CA GLU A 71 -33.57 8.94 6.17
C GLU A 71 -32.64 7.76 6.47
N ASN A 72 -33.22 6.61 6.78
CA ASN A 72 -32.48 5.36 6.94
C ASN A 72 -32.12 4.82 5.56
N ILE A 73 -30.83 4.63 5.33
CA ILE A 73 -30.30 4.02 4.11
C ILE A 73 -29.55 2.73 4.45
N LYS A 74 -29.53 1.77 3.53
CA LYS A 74 -28.63 0.62 3.62
C LYS A 74 -27.27 1.03 3.10
N ASN A 75 -26.24 0.93 3.95
CA ASN A 75 -24.85 1.21 3.58
C ASN A 75 -23.96 0.07 4.02
N LYS A 76 -22.87 -0.18 3.25
CA LYS A 76 -21.81 -1.10 3.64
C LYS A 76 -20.79 -0.31 4.46
N VAL A 77 -20.67 -0.64 5.73
CA VAL A 77 -19.74 0.00 6.65
C VAL A 77 -18.54 -0.94 6.85
N PRO A 78 -17.29 -0.51 6.57
CA PRO A 78 -16.12 -1.33 6.81
C PRO A 78 -15.80 -1.42 8.31
N TYR A 79 -15.37 -2.61 8.73
CA TYR A 79 -14.93 -2.90 10.09
C TYR A 79 -13.51 -3.46 10.09
N GLY A 80 -12.73 -3.14 11.09
CA GLY A 80 -11.41 -3.73 11.29
C GLY A 80 -11.53 -5.19 11.75
N ASP A 81 -10.86 -6.10 11.04
CA ASP A 81 -10.98 -7.56 11.27
C ASP A 81 -10.63 -7.98 12.71
N ARG A 82 -9.72 -7.28 13.37
CA ARG A 82 -9.27 -7.61 14.74
C ARG A 82 -9.97 -6.79 15.81
N SER A 83 -10.25 -5.52 15.52
CA SER A 83 -10.81 -4.59 16.49
C SER A 83 -12.33 -4.56 16.50
N ASN A 84 -12.98 -5.05 15.43
CA ASN A 84 -14.40 -4.89 15.16
C ASN A 84 -14.89 -3.43 15.26
N SER A 85 -13.98 -2.50 15.04
CA SER A 85 -14.27 -1.05 15.05
C SER A 85 -14.59 -0.58 13.64
N ILE A 86 -15.49 0.40 13.52
CA ILE A 86 -15.80 1.05 12.25
C ILE A 86 -14.55 1.79 11.74
N ILE A 87 -14.18 1.52 10.48
CA ILE A 87 -13.06 2.16 9.79
C ILE A 87 -13.56 3.37 9.03
N GLU A 88 -12.81 4.46 9.10
CA GLU A 88 -13.03 5.67 8.30
C GLU A 88 -11.89 5.84 7.30
N PRO A 89 -12.13 6.38 6.10
CA PRO A 89 -11.06 6.77 5.20
C PRO A 89 -10.15 7.81 5.86
N PHE A 90 -8.85 7.55 5.85
CA PHE A 90 -7.84 8.39 6.50
C PHE A 90 -6.60 8.48 5.62
N LEU A 91 -6.26 9.68 5.17
CA LEU A 91 -5.09 9.92 4.33
C LEU A 91 -3.82 9.99 5.17
N THR A 92 -2.87 9.14 4.82
CA THR A 92 -1.52 9.11 5.40
C THR A 92 -0.48 9.02 4.29
N GLU A 93 0.72 9.49 4.56
CA GLU A 93 1.87 9.25 3.69
C GLU A 93 2.26 7.78 3.82
N GLN A 94 2.40 7.08 2.69
CA GLN A 94 2.73 5.66 2.62
C GLN A 94 3.77 5.42 1.54
N TRP A 95 4.53 4.33 1.67
CA TRP A 95 5.44 3.88 0.64
C TRP A 95 4.71 3.05 -0.42
N PHE A 96 4.93 3.40 -1.67
CA PHE A 96 4.35 2.69 -2.81
C PHE A 96 5.42 2.24 -3.79
N VAL A 97 5.20 1.06 -4.37
CA VAL A 97 5.89 0.59 -5.57
C VAL A 97 4.99 0.85 -6.77
N ASP A 98 5.54 1.43 -7.83
CA ASP A 98 4.84 1.51 -9.11
C ASP A 98 4.83 0.12 -9.79
N ALA A 99 3.90 -0.71 -9.36
CA ALA A 99 3.75 -2.06 -9.86
C ALA A 99 3.34 -2.10 -11.35
N ARG A 100 2.81 -1.02 -11.90
CA ARG A 100 2.47 -0.91 -13.33
C ARG A 100 3.73 -0.99 -14.18
N MET A 101 4.79 -0.27 -13.81
CA MET A 101 6.09 -0.33 -14.49
C MET A 101 6.67 -1.74 -14.43
N LEU A 102 6.70 -2.35 -13.24
CA LEU A 102 7.27 -3.69 -13.04
C LEU A 102 6.48 -4.77 -13.77
N SER A 103 5.17 -4.58 -13.96
CA SER A 103 4.29 -5.56 -14.60
C SER A 103 4.59 -5.78 -16.09
N ALA A 104 5.18 -4.82 -16.78
CA ALA A 104 5.41 -4.90 -18.22
C ALA A 104 6.31 -6.09 -18.59
N LYS A 105 7.52 -6.14 -18.07
CA LYS A 105 8.47 -7.26 -18.27
C LYS A 105 7.91 -8.58 -17.73
N ALA A 106 7.22 -8.54 -16.58
CA ALA A 106 6.63 -9.72 -15.97
C ALA A 106 5.50 -10.35 -16.82
N LYS A 107 4.70 -9.54 -17.51
CA LYS A 107 3.71 -10.03 -18.49
C LYS A 107 4.38 -10.60 -19.73
N GLU A 108 5.40 -9.93 -20.22
CA GLU A 108 6.12 -10.34 -21.43
C GLU A 108 6.70 -11.76 -21.30
N VAL A 109 7.41 -12.08 -20.22
CA VAL A 109 8.04 -13.41 -20.06
C VAL A 109 7.03 -14.55 -20.00
N VAL A 110 5.82 -14.29 -19.46
CA VAL A 110 4.72 -15.28 -19.46
C VAL A 110 4.09 -15.38 -20.84
N SER A 111 3.89 -14.25 -21.54
CA SER A 111 3.36 -14.25 -22.93
C SER A 111 4.28 -14.99 -23.89
N LEU A 112 5.59 -14.85 -23.73
CA LEU A 112 6.61 -15.54 -24.54
C LEU A 112 6.83 -17.00 -24.13
N LYS A 113 6.04 -17.54 -23.20
CA LYS A 113 6.15 -18.92 -22.69
C LYS A 113 7.52 -19.24 -22.07
N LYS A 114 8.27 -18.24 -21.62
CA LYS A 114 9.46 -18.46 -20.78
C LYS A 114 9.09 -18.94 -19.38
N ILE A 115 7.89 -18.56 -18.91
CA ILE A 115 7.26 -19.09 -17.70
C ILE A 115 5.92 -19.72 -18.10
N ASN A 116 5.68 -20.95 -17.67
CA ASN A 116 4.46 -21.71 -17.97
C ASN A 116 3.67 -22.00 -16.69
N PHE A 117 2.34 -21.94 -16.77
CA PHE A 117 1.43 -22.33 -15.69
C PHE A 117 0.86 -23.74 -15.93
N PHE A 118 0.81 -24.54 -14.88
CA PHE A 118 0.19 -25.88 -14.87
C PHE A 118 -0.82 -25.98 -13.73
N PRO A 119 -2.12 -26.15 -13.99
CA PRO A 119 -2.79 -26.09 -15.30
C PRO A 119 -2.72 -24.73 -15.97
N GLU A 120 -2.73 -24.72 -17.31
CA GLU A 120 -2.54 -23.50 -18.13
C GLU A 120 -3.60 -22.41 -17.88
N ASN A 121 -4.81 -22.79 -17.47
CA ASN A 121 -5.90 -21.84 -17.18
C ASN A 121 -5.53 -20.77 -16.14
N TRP A 122 -4.58 -21.04 -15.25
CA TRP A 122 -4.12 -20.06 -14.24
C TRP A 122 -3.34 -18.90 -14.86
N SER A 123 -2.80 -19.05 -16.04
CA SER A 123 -2.20 -17.93 -16.78
C SER A 123 -3.23 -16.82 -17.06
N LYS A 124 -4.51 -17.18 -17.31
CA LYS A 124 -5.59 -16.20 -17.51
C LYS A 124 -5.83 -15.38 -16.25
N THR A 125 -5.85 -16.03 -15.08
CA THR A 125 -5.98 -15.36 -13.78
C THR A 125 -4.81 -14.43 -13.53
N TYR A 126 -3.58 -14.88 -13.80
CA TYR A 126 -2.38 -14.04 -13.73
C TYR A 126 -2.51 -12.78 -14.59
N PHE A 127 -2.86 -12.92 -15.88
CA PHE A 127 -3.01 -11.77 -16.78
C PHE A 127 -4.17 -10.85 -16.39
N GLN A 128 -5.27 -11.39 -15.87
CA GLN A 128 -6.38 -10.57 -15.37
C GLN A 128 -5.91 -9.61 -14.27
N TRP A 129 -5.12 -10.09 -13.31
CA TRP A 129 -4.55 -9.26 -12.26
C TRP A 129 -3.49 -8.30 -12.78
N MET A 130 -2.57 -8.78 -13.61
CA MET A 130 -1.44 -7.99 -14.10
C MET A 130 -1.84 -6.89 -15.08
N ASN A 131 -2.95 -7.04 -15.80
CA ASN A 131 -3.47 -6.00 -16.68
C ASN A 131 -4.20 -4.87 -15.95
N ASN A 132 -4.69 -5.14 -14.75
CA ASN A 132 -5.40 -4.19 -13.90
C ASN A 132 -4.61 -3.86 -12.63
N ILE A 133 -3.29 -4.01 -12.67
CA ILE A 133 -2.46 -3.81 -11.48
C ILE A 133 -2.40 -2.33 -11.10
N GLU A 134 -2.61 -2.07 -9.84
CA GLU A 134 -2.52 -0.75 -9.24
C GLU A 134 -1.20 -0.56 -8.48
N PRO A 135 -0.79 0.68 -8.17
CA PRO A 135 0.35 0.94 -7.31
C PRO A 135 0.23 0.17 -6.00
N TRP A 136 1.31 -0.46 -5.58
CA TRP A 136 1.32 -1.34 -4.42
C TRP A 136 1.84 -0.62 -3.19
N CYS A 137 0.97 -0.39 -2.21
CA CYS A 137 1.37 0.11 -0.91
C CYS A 137 2.19 -0.97 -0.16
N ILE A 138 3.42 -0.66 0.18
CA ILE A 138 4.37 -1.59 0.81
C ILE A 138 4.68 -1.27 2.28
N SER A 139 4.21 -0.16 2.81
CA SER A 139 4.36 0.18 4.23
C SER A 139 3.20 -0.38 5.07
N ARG A 140 3.52 -0.85 6.26
CA ARG A 140 2.58 -1.42 7.23
C ARG A 140 2.88 -0.86 8.62
N GLN A 141 1.84 -0.46 9.34
CA GLN A 141 1.91 0.04 10.72
C GLN A 141 1.83 -1.14 11.69
N LEU A 142 2.84 -1.99 11.70
CA LEU A 142 2.94 -3.19 12.52
C LEU A 142 4.14 -3.10 13.47
N TRP A 143 4.05 -3.75 14.60
CA TRP A 143 5.13 -3.79 15.58
C TRP A 143 6.26 -4.77 15.21
N TRP A 144 5.98 -5.71 14.32
CA TRP A 144 6.92 -6.73 13.90
C TRP A 144 7.02 -6.79 12.38
N GLY A 145 8.24 -6.85 11.88
CA GLY A 145 8.56 -6.95 10.45
C GLY A 145 9.89 -6.33 10.10
N HIS A 146 10.19 -6.25 8.80
CA HIS A 146 11.36 -5.58 8.28
C HIS A 146 11.10 -4.06 8.25
N GLN A 147 11.69 -3.34 9.19
CA GLN A 147 11.53 -1.88 9.26
C GLN A 147 12.06 -1.23 7.99
N ILE A 148 11.32 -0.28 7.46
CA ILE A 148 11.68 0.44 6.24
C ILE A 148 13.03 1.15 6.43
N PRO A 149 14.01 0.92 5.53
CA PRO A 149 15.36 1.46 5.64
C PRO A 149 15.41 2.91 5.13
N ALA A 150 14.61 3.79 5.73
CA ALA A 150 14.50 5.20 5.37
C ALA A 150 14.55 6.07 6.63
N TRP A 151 15.19 7.23 6.49
CA TRP A 151 15.34 8.23 7.55
C TRP A 151 14.94 9.61 7.04
N TYR A 152 14.27 10.37 7.88
CA TYR A 152 13.76 11.70 7.55
C TYR A 152 14.60 12.78 8.22
N GLY A 153 15.05 13.75 7.43
CA GLY A 153 15.69 14.96 7.90
C GLY A 153 14.69 16.00 8.43
N PRO A 154 15.19 17.12 8.96
CA PRO A 154 14.35 18.16 9.55
C PRO A 154 13.33 18.79 8.61
N ASP A 155 13.61 18.80 7.31
CA ASP A 155 12.77 19.31 6.23
C ASP A 155 11.97 18.18 5.53
N LYS A 156 11.88 17.00 6.18
CA LYS A 156 11.29 15.77 5.62
C LYS A 156 12.03 15.19 4.40
N LYS A 157 13.27 15.61 4.14
CA LYS A 157 14.10 14.97 3.13
C LYS A 157 14.34 13.52 3.50
N ILE A 158 14.11 12.62 2.55
CA ILE A 158 14.25 11.18 2.75
C ILE A 158 15.67 10.74 2.38
N PHE A 159 16.27 9.93 3.25
CA PHE A 159 17.53 9.23 3.05
C PHE A 159 17.29 7.73 3.16
N VAL A 160 17.44 7.00 2.07
CA VAL A 160 17.36 5.53 2.04
C VAL A 160 18.78 4.99 2.13
N ALA A 161 19.05 4.11 3.08
CA ALA A 161 20.37 3.54 3.33
C ALA A 161 20.26 2.12 3.92
N ILE A 162 21.36 1.38 3.90
CA ILE A 162 21.42 0.02 4.48
C ILE A 162 21.35 0.08 6.02
N ASN A 163 21.96 1.13 6.60
CA ASN A 163 22.04 1.34 8.06
C ASN A 163 21.98 2.84 8.40
N GLU A 164 21.91 3.13 9.69
CA GLU A 164 21.79 4.50 10.20
C GLU A 164 23.06 5.32 9.95
N GLU A 165 24.23 4.70 10.03
CA GLU A 165 25.51 5.37 9.80
C GLU A 165 25.61 5.93 8.39
N GLU A 166 25.19 5.15 7.39
CA GLU A 166 25.13 5.59 5.98
C GLU A 166 24.11 6.72 5.80
N ALA A 167 22.94 6.61 6.44
CA ALA A 167 21.92 7.66 6.39
C ALA A 167 22.43 8.97 6.98
N ILE A 168 23.11 8.94 8.13
CA ILE A 168 23.74 10.10 8.77
C ILE A 168 24.81 10.70 7.87
N ALA A 169 25.67 9.87 7.26
CA ALA A 169 26.71 10.34 6.36
C ALA A 169 26.10 11.04 5.11
N ALA A 170 25.04 10.47 4.55
CA ALA A 170 24.31 11.06 3.41
C ALA A 170 23.65 12.39 3.80
N ALA A 171 23.04 12.46 4.96
CA ALA A 171 22.42 13.67 5.49
C ALA A 171 23.47 14.77 5.75
N LYS A 172 24.60 14.45 6.39
CA LYS A 172 25.71 15.37 6.61
C LYS A 172 26.27 15.93 5.30
N LYS A 173 26.37 15.08 4.26
CA LYS A 173 26.78 15.53 2.91
C LYS A 173 25.75 16.50 2.30
N HIS A 174 24.45 16.25 2.51
CA HIS A 174 23.38 17.08 1.98
C HIS A 174 23.27 18.42 2.71
N TYR A 175 23.17 18.40 4.04
CA TYR A 175 22.94 19.59 4.86
C TYR A 175 24.22 20.39 5.17
N LYS A 176 25.42 19.84 4.89
CA LYS A 176 26.74 20.40 5.23
C LYS A 176 26.95 20.62 6.74
N LYS A 177 26.15 19.96 7.57
CA LYS A 177 26.20 19.96 9.04
C LYS A 177 25.58 18.66 9.58
N ASP A 178 25.84 18.40 10.83
CA ASP A 178 25.16 17.31 11.54
C ASP A 178 23.69 17.69 11.78
N VAL A 179 22.78 16.75 11.57
CA VAL A 179 21.34 16.87 11.78
C VAL A 179 20.80 15.57 12.39
N ASP A 180 19.77 15.69 13.21
CA ASP A 180 19.06 14.53 13.72
C ASP A 180 18.18 13.94 12.60
N LEU A 181 18.19 12.61 12.51
CA LEU A 181 17.34 11.86 11.59
C LEU A 181 16.31 11.05 12.37
N ILE A 182 15.11 10.95 11.81
CA ILE A 182 14.05 10.12 12.35
C ILE A 182 13.86 8.95 11.40
N ARG A 183 14.07 7.72 11.89
CA ARG A 183 13.83 6.51 11.10
C ARG A 183 12.34 6.30 10.88
N ASP A 184 11.98 5.80 9.69
CA ASP A 184 10.61 5.42 9.38
C ASP A 184 10.12 4.35 10.38
N PRO A 185 8.98 4.56 11.07
CA PRO A 185 8.47 3.61 12.06
C PRO A 185 7.80 2.39 11.44
N ASP A 186 7.43 2.46 10.16
CA ASP A 186 6.69 1.41 9.47
C ASP A 186 7.59 0.22 9.09
N VAL A 187 6.96 -0.90 8.82
CA VAL A 187 7.63 -2.09 8.30
C VAL A 187 7.17 -2.39 6.88
N LEU A 188 7.97 -3.14 6.14
CA LEU A 188 7.63 -3.58 4.80
C LEU A 188 6.53 -4.64 4.82
N ASP A 189 5.66 -4.60 3.81
CA ASP A 189 4.72 -5.67 3.51
C ASP A 189 5.48 -7.00 3.38
N THR A 190 4.96 -8.05 4.00
CA THR A 190 5.52 -9.41 3.92
C THR A 190 5.73 -9.87 2.48
N TRP A 191 4.81 -9.52 1.59
CA TRP A 191 4.91 -9.88 0.17
C TRP A 191 6.02 -9.14 -0.58
N PHE A 192 6.51 -8.02 -0.05
CA PHE A 192 7.68 -7.34 -0.60
C PHE A 192 8.94 -8.15 -0.34
N SER A 193 9.22 -8.52 0.89
CA SER A 193 10.39 -9.33 1.23
C SER A 193 10.29 -10.76 0.66
N SER A 194 9.11 -11.39 0.70
CA SER A 194 8.93 -12.73 0.13
C SER A 194 9.00 -12.77 -1.40
N GLY A 195 8.75 -11.66 -2.08
CA GLY A 195 8.98 -11.53 -3.52
C GLY A 195 10.44 -11.62 -3.95
N LEU A 196 11.37 -11.38 -3.03
CA LEU A 196 12.83 -11.52 -3.25
C LEU A 196 13.32 -12.96 -3.08
N TRP A 197 12.49 -13.85 -2.56
CA TRP A 197 12.85 -15.20 -2.14
C TRP A 197 13.65 -15.99 -3.18
N PRO A 198 13.33 -16.01 -4.49
CA PRO A 198 14.01 -16.86 -5.48
C PRO A 198 15.51 -16.60 -5.62
N PHE A 199 15.98 -15.41 -5.26
CA PHE A 199 17.38 -15.03 -5.41
C PHE A 199 18.02 -14.55 -4.10
N ALA A 200 17.27 -13.94 -3.18
CA ALA A 200 17.82 -13.51 -1.89
C ALA A 200 18.28 -14.71 -1.05
N THR A 201 17.54 -15.82 -1.06
CA THR A 201 17.95 -17.06 -0.35
C THR A 201 19.17 -17.74 -0.94
N LEU A 202 19.55 -17.37 -2.18
CA LEU A 202 20.77 -17.82 -2.84
C LEU A 202 21.96 -16.89 -2.61
N GLY A 203 21.80 -15.88 -1.73
CA GLY A 203 22.87 -14.97 -1.31
C GLY A 203 22.92 -13.64 -2.07
N TRP A 204 21.98 -13.37 -2.97
CA TRP A 204 21.90 -12.06 -3.63
C TRP A 204 21.58 -10.94 -2.60
N PRO A 205 22.20 -9.76 -2.70
CA PRO A 205 23.12 -9.29 -3.75
C PRO A 205 24.59 -9.58 -3.50
N ASP A 206 24.98 -10.02 -2.31
CA ASP A 206 26.40 -10.08 -1.87
C ASP A 206 27.15 -11.29 -2.42
N ASN A 207 26.48 -12.45 -2.53
CA ASN A 207 27.06 -13.68 -3.05
C ASN A 207 26.29 -14.15 -4.29
N LYS A 208 26.98 -14.16 -5.44
CA LYS A 208 26.39 -14.53 -6.73
C LYS A 208 26.57 -16.00 -7.11
N GLU A 209 27.45 -16.74 -6.44
CA GLU A 209 27.80 -18.12 -6.83
C GLU A 209 26.58 -19.02 -6.93
N TYR A 210 25.72 -19.04 -5.90
CA TYR A 210 24.51 -19.86 -5.93
C TYR A 210 23.41 -19.29 -6.84
N VAL A 211 23.36 -17.98 -7.00
CA VAL A 211 22.44 -17.35 -7.96
C VAL A 211 22.80 -17.79 -9.38
N GLU A 212 24.06 -17.72 -9.77
CA GLU A 212 24.51 -18.13 -11.10
C GLU A 212 24.28 -19.62 -11.37
N LYS A 213 24.38 -20.46 -10.33
CA LYS A 213 24.22 -21.91 -10.43
C LYS A 213 22.75 -22.37 -10.41
N PHE A 214 21.90 -21.77 -9.60
CA PHE A 214 20.57 -22.28 -9.28
C PHE A 214 19.42 -21.38 -9.74
N TYR A 215 19.69 -20.17 -10.21
CA TYR A 215 18.67 -19.26 -10.72
C TYR A 215 18.72 -19.19 -12.27
N PRO A 216 17.61 -19.36 -12.98
CA PRO A 216 16.27 -19.62 -12.49
C PRO A 216 16.09 -21.06 -11.98
N THR A 217 15.13 -21.24 -11.07
CA THR A 217 14.72 -22.58 -10.66
C THR A 217 13.88 -23.26 -11.73
N SER A 218 13.74 -24.60 -11.68
CA SER A 218 12.98 -25.34 -12.69
C SER A 218 11.49 -25.21 -12.46
N VAL A 219 11.00 -25.41 -11.24
CA VAL A 219 9.58 -25.46 -10.90
C VAL A 219 9.30 -24.69 -9.60
N LEU A 220 8.24 -23.88 -9.62
CA LEU A 220 7.60 -23.34 -8.42
C LEU A 220 6.29 -24.10 -8.18
N VAL A 221 6.08 -24.61 -6.97
CA VAL A 221 4.80 -25.20 -6.54
C VAL A 221 4.11 -24.22 -5.61
N THR A 222 2.83 -23.90 -5.88
CA THR A 222 2.09 -22.88 -5.14
C THR A 222 0.59 -23.14 -5.11
N GLY A 223 -0.11 -22.56 -4.14
CA GLY A 223 -1.57 -22.45 -4.15
C GLY A 223 -2.06 -21.38 -5.13
N PHE A 224 -3.28 -21.54 -5.62
CA PHE A 224 -3.88 -20.56 -6.53
C PHE A 224 -4.16 -19.21 -5.89
N ASP A 225 -4.38 -19.17 -4.59
CA ASP A 225 -4.74 -17.99 -3.80
C ASP A 225 -3.61 -16.96 -3.67
N ILE A 226 -2.35 -17.38 -3.86
CA ILE A 226 -1.18 -16.50 -3.79
C ILE A 226 -0.49 -16.25 -5.15
N ILE A 227 -1.15 -16.58 -6.26
CA ILE A 227 -0.61 -16.29 -7.61
C ILE A 227 -0.29 -14.80 -7.75
N PHE A 228 -1.21 -13.92 -7.34
CA PHE A 228 -1.00 -12.48 -7.41
C PHE A 228 -0.05 -11.98 -6.32
N PHE A 229 -0.26 -12.42 -5.09
CA PHE A 229 0.48 -11.88 -3.94
C PHE A 229 1.95 -12.31 -3.89
N TRP A 230 2.26 -13.50 -4.40
CA TRP A 230 3.61 -14.05 -4.32
C TRP A 230 4.23 -14.31 -5.68
N VAL A 231 3.57 -15.12 -6.53
CA VAL A 231 4.14 -15.51 -7.83
C VAL A 231 4.41 -14.29 -8.71
N ALA A 232 3.42 -13.42 -8.89
CA ALA A 232 3.57 -12.22 -9.69
C ALA A 232 4.66 -11.28 -9.13
N ARG A 233 4.77 -11.17 -7.79
CA ARG A 233 5.82 -10.35 -7.15
C ARG A 233 7.22 -10.92 -7.42
N MET A 234 7.40 -12.23 -7.29
CA MET A 234 8.67 -12.87 -7.62
C MET A 234 9.06 -12.67 -9.09
N ILE A 235 8.11 -12.77 -10.02
CA ILE A 235 8.37 -12.53 -11.44
C ILE A 235 8.77 -11.07 -11.67
N MET A 236 8.02 -10.11 -11.12
CA MET A 236 8.35 -8.69 -11.22
C MET A 236 9.75 -8.38 -10.70
N PHE A 237 10.10 -8.87 -9.53
CA PHE A 237 11.41 -8.61 -8.92
C PHE A 237 12.54 -9.35 -9.63
N GLY A 238 12.32 -10.59 -10.07
CA GLY A 238 13.31 -11.31 -10.86
C GLY A 238 13.65 -10.55 -12.16
N MET A 239 12.64 -10.06 -12.85
CA MET A 239 12.82 -9.27 -14.07
C MET A 239 13.42 -7.88 -13.82
N GLU A 240 13.15 -7.26 -12.67
CA GLU A 240 13.69 -5.94 -12.35
C GLU A 240 15.15 -6.01 -11.89
N PHE A 241 15.47 -6.91 -10.96
CA PHE A 241 16.78 -6.95 -10.32
C PHE A 241 17.80 -7.81 -11.04
N LEU A 242 17.36 -8.86 -11.76
CA LEU A 242 18.24 -9.83 -12.42
C LEU A 242 18.04 -9.90 -13.94
N ASP A 243 17.04 -9.20 -14.47
CA ASP A 243 16.65 -9.24 -15.89
C ASP A 243 16.41 -10.66 -16.43
N LYS A 244 15.96 -11.55 -15.54
CA LYS A 244 15.79 -12.98 -15.80
C LYS A 244 14.61 -13.54 -15.02
N GLU A 245 13.84 -14.44 -15.67
CA GLU A 245 12.73 -15.13 -15.03
C GLU A 245 13.17 -15.94 -13.80
N PRO A 246 12.41 -15.94 -12.68
CA PRO A 246 12.83 -16.63 -11.44
C PRO A 246 12.65 -18.14 -11.49
N PHE A 247 11.75 -18.65 -12.32
CA PHE A 247 11.45 -20.08 -12.51
C PHE A 247 10.85 -20.30 -13.90
N LYS A 248 10.91 -21.55 -14.39
CA LYS A 248 10.38 -21.91 -15.73
C LYS A 248 8.92 -22.32 -15.67
N ASP A 249 8.57 -23.17 -14.73
CA ASP A 249 7.25 -23.77 -14.61
C ASP A 249 6.62 -23.45 -13.25
N ILE A 250 5.32 -23.15 -13.25
CA ILE A 250 4.52 -22.90 -12.07
C ILE A 250 3.45 -23.97 -11.97
N TYR A 251 3.56 -24.85 -10.98
CA TYR A 251 2.56 -25.85 -10.69
C TYR A 251 1.60 -25.35 -9.60
N VAL A 252 0.34 -25.15 -9.99
CA VAL A 252 -0.68 -24.58 -9.11
C VAL A 252 -1.57 -25.69 -8.58
N HIS A 253 -1.53 -25.93 -7.28
CA HIS A 253 -2.35 -26.94 -6.61
C HIS A 253 -3.62 -26.33 -5.99
N ALA A 254 -4.60 -27.19 -5.72
CA ALA A 254 -5.77 -26.83 -4.93
C ALA A 254 -5.41 -26.72 -3.44
N LEU A 255 -6.18 -25.91 -2.68
CA LEU A 255 -6.03 -25.89 -1.23
C LEU A 255 -6.49 -27.22 -0.64
N VAL A 256 -5.69 -27.76 0.28
CA VAL A 256 -6.08 -28.91 1.10
C VAL A 256 -7.14 -28.44 2.09
N LYS A 257 -8.24 -29.16 2.14
CA LYS A 257 -9.34 -28.91 3.09
C LYS A 257 -9.55 -30.16 3.92
N ASP A 258 -9.91 -29.98 5.19
CA ASP A 258 -10.34 -31.02 6.09
C ASP A 258 -11.71 -31.57 5.65
#